data_f5b783bca563350d6a9e5c1bce96d4eb
#
_entry.id   f5b783bca563350d6a9e5c1bce96d4eb
#
_cell.length_a   1.000
_cell.length_b   1.000
_cell.length_c   1.000
_cell.angle_alpha   90.00
_cell.angle_beta   90.00
_cell.angle_gamma   90.00
#
_symmetry.space_group_name_H-M   'P 1'
#
loop_
_entity.id
_entity.type
_entity.pdbx_description
1 polymer ?
#
loop_
_entity_poly.entity_id
_entity_poly.type
_entity_poly.pdbx_seq_one_letter_code
_entity_poly.pdbx_strand_id
1 'polypeptide(L)'
;VSDTFDEFSLLVDNATEVGLGWDGPPAVRREGVTLPDGRHLSALVWGTGPAEAVLVHGSAQNAHTWDTAVLALDRPVVVLDLPGHGHSDWRDDHDYSPAALAGDIAVAVAALAPEAQLLVGMSLGGLTSIALTARHPELVRQLLVVDITPGVNSEKSRAILDFVSGPERFASFDEILARTVEHNPTRSESSLRRGVLHNAHALPDGQWSWRWDPQRPMGRTVPQASTAAGASTVPQASTASGASTASGAGAVPFAALWDDLAAVGVPFTLVRGGASPVVDDEDVAEVLRRQPHARIVVVDGAGHSVQGDRPLEMARLVAECLDRS
;
A
#
# COMPACT_ATOMS: atom_id res chain seq x y z
N VAL A 1 11.86 22.66 19.44
CA VAL A 1 13.02 22.19 18.71
C VAL A 1 12.54 21.82 17.33
N SER A 2 12.72 22.75 16.36
CA SER A 2 12.50 22.46 14.95
C SER A 2 13.78 21.82 14.41
N ASP A 3 14.09 20.60 14.82
CA ASP A 3 15.01 19.79 14.06
C ASP A 3 14.24 19.31 12.84
N THR A 4 14.59 19.86 11.69
CA THR A 4 14.19 19.29 10.40
C THR A 4 14.83 17.91 10.34
N PHE A 5 14.06 16.87 10.67
CA PHE A 5 14.48 15.47 10.50
C PHE A 5 14.81 15.28 9.02
N ASP A 6 16.08 14.99 8.73
CA ASP A 6 16.49 14.61 7.40
C ASP A 6 16.00 13.18 7.13
N GLU A 7 14.97 13.05 6.31
CA GLU A 7 14.33 11.79 6.00
C GLU A 7 15.28 10.76 5.34
N PHE A 8 16.38 11.21 4.74
CA PHE A 8 17.36 10.34 4.11
C PHE A 8 18.53 9.94 5.01
N SER A 9 18.63 10.55 6.21
CA SER A 9 19.73 10.28 7.15
C SER A 9 19.78 8.83 7.66
N LEU A 10 18.66 8.10 7.60
CA LEU A 10 18.54 6.71 8.08
C LEU A 10 18.87 5.66 7.00
N LEU A 11 19.20 6.06 5.78
CA LEU A 11 19.48 5.12 4.69
C LEU A 11 20.75 4.30 4.94
N VAL A 12 21.76 4.90 5.58
CA VAL A 12 22.98 4.18 6.00
C VAL A 12 22.69 3.06 6.99
N ASP A 13 21.75 3.28 7.91
CA ASP A 13 21.33 2.25 8.87
C ASP A 13 20.57 1.12 8.18
N ASN A 14 19.71 1.46 7.19
CA ASN A 14 19.03 0.49 6.34
C ASN A 14 20.03 -0.40 5.59
N ALA A 15 21.04 0.19 4.95
CA ALA A 15 22.08 -0.55 4.24
C ALA A 15 22.89 -1.45 5.19
N THR A 16 23.31 -0.90 6.33
CA THR A 16 24.11 -1.62 7.34
C THR A 16 23.38 -2.85 7.89
N GLU A 17 22.09 -2.71 8.21
CA GLU A 17 21.29 -3.79 8.79
C GLU A 17 21.21 -5.03 7.89
N VAL A 18 21.18 -4.84 6.58
CA VAL A 18 21.10 -5.95 5.61
C VAL A 18 22.43 -6.29 4.96
N GLY A 19 23.54 -5.69 5.41
CA GLY A 19 24.90 -5.98 4.93
C GLY A 19 25.20 -5.44 3.54
N LEU A 20 24.50 -4.41 3.07
CA LEU A 20 24.84 -3.68 1.85
C LEU A 20 26.06 -2.79 2.07
N GLY A 21 26.93 -2.68 1.06
CA GLY A 21 28.00 -1.68 1.02
C GLY A 21 27.43 -0.25 1.09
N TRP A 22 28.21 0.68 1.62
CA TRP A 22 27.83 2.08 1.68
C TRP A 22 28.94 2.96 1.12
N ASP A 23 28.74 3.45 -0.09
CA ASP A 23 29.67 4.34 -0.79
C ASP A 23 29.27 5.82 -0.69
N GLY A 24 28.34 6.14 0.18
CA GLY A 24 27.75 7.46 0.41
C GLY A 24 26.24 7.48 0.13
N PRO A 25 25.59 8.65 0.39
CA PRO A 25 24.15 8.78 0.17
C PRO A 25 23.78 8.55 -1.31
N PRO A 26 22.76 7.74 -1.59
CA PRO A 26 22.27 7.58 -2.95
C PRO A 26 21.65 8.87 -3.48
N ALA A 27 21.54 8.99 -4.80
CA ALA A 27 20.77 10.06 -5.40
C ALA A 27 19.27 9.79 -5.13
N VAL A 28 18.71 10.44 -4.13
CA VAL A 28 17.30 10.38 -3.80
C VAL A 28 16.80 11.79 -3.44
N ARG A 29 15.56 12.09 -3.83
CA ARG A 29 14.90 13.36 -3.52
C ARG A 29 13.40 13.17 -3.41
N ARG A 30 12.76 14.06 -2.65
CA ARG A 30 11.31 14.15 -2.64
C ARG A 30 10.84 15.07 -3.75
N GLU A 31 9.88 14.58 -4.52
CA GLU A 31 9.15 15.34 -5.53
C GLU A 31 7.64 15.21 -5.32
N GLY A 32 6.88 15.96 -6.08
CA GLY A 32 5.43 15.88 -5.99
C GLY A 32 4.72 16.26 -7.27
N VAL A 33 3.47 15.82 -7.34
CA VAL A 33 2.57 16.09 -8.46
C VAL A 33 1.29 16.72 -7.93
N THR A 34 0.87 17.81 -8.54
CA THR A 34 -0.43 18.41 -8.24
C THR A 34 -1.51 17.72 -9.07
N LEU A 35 -2.51 17.17 -8.39
CA LEU A 35 -3.67 16.56 -9.01
C LEU A 35 -4.62 17.62 -9.59
N PRO A 36 -5.54 17.22 -10.51
CA PRO A 36 -6.51 18.16 -11.11
C PRO A 36 -7.43 18.87 -10.11
N ASP A 37 -7.65 18.29 -8.94
CA ASP A 37 -8.45 18.86 -7.85
C ASP A 37 -7.62 19.77 -6.90
N GLY A 38 -6.33 19.94 -7.16
CA GLY A 38 -5.43 20.78 -6.39
C GLY A 38 -4.69 20.06 -5.27
N ARG A 39 -5.03 18.81 -4.95
CA ARG A 39 -4.28 18.00 -3.98
C ARG A 39 -2.88 17.70 -4.48
N HIS A 40 -1.94 17.57 -3.55
CA HIS A 40 -0.56 17.22 -3.81
C HIS A 40 -0.27 15.75 -3.50
N LEU A 41 0.30 15.02 -4.46
CA LEU A 41 0.87 13.70 -4.23
C LEU A 41 2.38 13.79 -4.13
N SER A 42 2.92 13.14 -3.12
CA SER A 42 4.34 13.07 -2.82
C SER A 42 4.96 11.77 -3.33
N ALA A 43 6.21 11.84 -3.74
CA ALA A 43 7.00 10.70 -4.19
C ALA A 43 8.47 10.84 -3.76
N LEU A 44 9.15 9.72 -3.59
CA LEU A 44 10.60 9.63 -3.56
C LEU A 44 11.10 9.21 -4.95
N VAL A 45 11.96 10.03 -5.54
CA VAL A 45 12.59 9.75 -6.84
C VAL A 45 14.04 9.34 -6.58
N TRP A 46 14.33 8.09 -6.90
CA TRP A 46 15.64 7.47 -6.72
C TRP A 46 16.39 7.38 -8.05
N GLY A 47 17.68 7.63 -7.99
CA GLY A 47 18.55 7.64 -9.15
C GLY A 47 18.49 8.94 -9.95
N THR A 48 19.25 8.98 -11.06
CA THR A 48 19.40 10.18 -11.90
C THR A 48 18.84 10.01 -13.32
N GLY A 49 18.44 8.78 -13.69
CA GLY A 49 17.85 8.44 -15.00
C GLY A 49 16.33 8.41 -14.98
N PRO A 50 15.70 8.10 -16.13
CA PRO A 50 14.29 7.76 -16.18
C PRO A 50 13.97 6.61 -15.24
N ALA A 51 12.83 6.71 -14.54
CA ALA A 51 12.41 5.66 -13.63
C ALA A 51 12.06 4.37 -14.38
N GLU A 52 12.61 3.27 -13.94
CA GLU A 52 12.37 1.94 -14.52
C GLU A 52 11.17 1.24 -13.87
N ALA A 53 10.88 1.59 -12.61
CA ALA A 53 9.72 1.07 -11.89
C ALA A 53 9.04 2.15 -11.05
N VAL A 54 7.75 1.93 -10.78
CA VAL A 54 6.98 2.66 -9.78
C VAL A 54 6.58 1.71 -8.66
N LEU A 55 6.84 2.10 -7.40
CA LEU A 55 6.53 1.31 -6.23
C LEU A 55 5.46 2.00 -5.39
N VAL A 56 4.46 1.23 -4.94
CA VAL A 56 3.31 1.73 -4.18
C VAL A 56 3.16 0.92 -2.90
N HIS A 57 3.11 1.61 -1.77
CA HIS A 57 3.06 1.01 -0.44
C HIS A 57 1.64 0.55 -0.04
N GLY A 58 1.56 -0.19 1.07
CA GLY A 58 0.31 -0.65 1.67
C GLY A 58 -0.35 0.38 2.61
N SER A 59 -1.51 0.00 3.11
CA SER A 59 -2.24 0.79 4.11
C SER A 59 -1.40 1.04 5.35
N ALA A 60 -1.49 2.25 5.93
CA ALA A 60 -0.74 2.68 7.11
C ALA A 60 0.79 2.70 6.95
N GLN A 61 1.28 2.71 5.73
CA GLN A 61 2.69 2.85 5.38
C GLN A 61 2.93 4.18 4.64
N ASN A 62 4.12 4.36 4.11
CA ASN A 62 4.52 5.46 3.23
C ASN A 62 5.66 4.99 2.30
N ALA A 63 6.16 5.88 1.45
CA ALA A 63 7.20 5.57 0.49
C ALA A 63 8.46 4.92 1.10
N HIS A 64 8.86 5.33 2.30
CA HIS A 64 10.05 4.80 2.99
C HIS A 64 9.97 3.32 3.38
N THR A 65 8.80 2.67 3.26
CA THR A 65 8.71 1.22 3.45
C THR A 65 9.54 0.43 2.44
N TRP A 66 9.90 1.07 1.32
CA TRP A 66 10.67 0.50 0.23
C TRP A 66 12.18 0.79 0.28
N ASP A 67 12.63 1.69 1.18
CA ASP A 67 14.00 2.21 1.20
C ASP A 67 15.06 1.12 1.10
N THR A 68 15.00 0.10 1.96
CA THR A 68 16.01 -0.98 1.97
C THR A 68 15.97 -1.83 0.70
N ALA A 69 14.78 -2.07 0.15
CA ALA A 69 14.65 -2.82 -1.10
C ALA A 69 15.16 -2.00 -2.29
N VAL A 70 14.92 -0.69 -2.33
CA VAL A 70 15.40 0.19 -3.39
C VAL A 70 16.91 0.39 -3.30
N LEU A 71 17.49 0.53 -2.11
CA LEU A 71 18.94 0.53 -1.91
C LEU A 71 19.59 -0.73 -2.48
N ALA A 72 18.99 -1.90 -2.24
CA ALA A 72 19.50 -3.17 -2.75
C ALA A 72 19.27 -3.34 -4.26
N LEU A 73 18.22 -2.74 -4.81
CA LEU A 73 17.90 -2.76 -6.23
C LEU A 73 18.90 -1.94 -7.06
N ASP A 74 19.33 -0.80 -6.53
CA ASP A 74 20.29 0.14 -7.14
C ASP A 74 19.91 0.53 -8.59
N ARG A 75 18.62 0.82 -8.82
CA ARG A 75 18.07 1.25 -10.13
C ARG A 75 17.18 2.48 -9.94
N PRO A 76 17.03 3.32 -10.99
CA PRO A 76 16.14 4.48 -10.93
C PRO A 76 14.67 4.05 -10.75
N VAL A 77 14.02 4.53 -9.69
CA VAL A 77 12.61 4.23 -9.41
C VAL A 77 11.88 5.44 -8.83
N VAL A 78 10.57 5.44 -8.95
CA VAL A 78 9.66 6.35 -8.24
C VAL A 78 8.90 5.55 -7.18
N VAL A 79 8.90 6.05 -5.96
CA VAL A 79 8.15 5.44 -4.85
C VAL A 79 7.11 6.43 -4.37
N LEU A 80 5.84 6.11 -4.53
CA LEU A 80 4.72 7.03 -4.27
C LEU A 80 4.27 6.94 -2.81
N ASP A 81 3.94 8.09 -2.21
CA ASP A 81 3.04 8.15 -1.05
C ASP A 81 1.60 8.13 -1.55
N LEU A 82 0.81 7.13 -1.14
CA LEU A 82 -0.63 7.09 -1.45
C LEU A 82 -1.35 8.31 -0.88
N PRO A 83 -2.43 8.81 -1.52
CA PRO A 83 -3.32 9.80 -0.89
C PRO A 83 -3.67 9.39 0.53
N GLY A 84 -3.67 10.37 1.45
CA GLY A 84 -3.93 10.12 2.85
C GLY A 84 -2.81 9.42 3.64
N HIS A 85 -1.61 9.35 3.07
CA HIS A 85 -0.43 8.73 3.70
C HIS A 85 0.83 9.57 3.47
N GLY A 86 1.81 9.40 4.35
CA GLY A 86 3.12 10.02 4.23
C GLY A 86 3.08 11.53 4.09
N HIS A 87 3.56 12.03 2.97
CA HIS A 87 3.57 13.46 2.62
C HIS A 87 2.56 13.84 1.53
N SER A 88 1.69 12.90 1.12
CA SER A 88 0.58 13.18 0.22
C SER A 88 -0.62 13.77 0.96
N ASP A 89 -1.36 14.65 0.28
CA ASP A 89 -2.55 15.25 0.83
C ASP A 89 -3.64 14.21 1.11
N TRP A 90 -4.48 14.51 2.08
CA TRP A 90 -5.63 13.71 2.42
C TRP A 90 -6.80 14.03 1.47
N ARG A 91 -7.71 13.09 1.34
CA ARG A 91 -8.92 13.27 0.55
C ARG A 91 -10.03 13.83 1.42
N ASP A 92 -10.70 14.87 0.99
CA ASP A 92 -11.83 15.48 1.71
C ASP A 92 -13.03 14.54 1.86
N ASP A 93 -13.20 13.61 0.87
CA ASP A 93 -14.25 12.60 0.87
C ASP A 93 -13.88 11.33 1.64
N HIS A 94 -12.64 11.23 2.13
CA HIS A 94 -12.07 10.05 2.77
C HIS A 94 -12.26 8.74 1.98
N ASP A 95 -12.46 8.82 0.66
CA ASP A 95 -12.55 7.63 -0.21
C ASP A 95 -11.15 7.18 -0.62
N TYR A 96 -10.62 6.22 0.12
CA TYR A 96 -9.34 5.56 -0.18
C TYR A 96 -9.57 4.16 -0.78
N SER A 97 -10.67 3.98 -1.51
CA SER A 97 -10.90 2.75 -2.28
C SER A 97 -9.82 2.59 -3.37
N PRO A 98 -9.43 1.36 -3.73
CA PRO A 98 -8.48 1.12 -4.81
C PRO A 98 -8.86 1.82 -6.12
N ALA A 99 -10.16 1.95 -6.39
CA ALA A 99 -10.69 2.63 -7.56
C ALA A 99 -10.42 4.14 -7.57
N ALA A 100 -10.64 4.81 -6.42
CA ALA A 100 -10.37 6.24 -6.27
C ALA A 100 -8.87 6.52 -6.27
N LEU A 101 -8.08 5.70 -5.56
CA LEU A 101 -6.63 5.83 -5.52
C LEU A 101 -5.98 5.59 -6.88
N ALA A 102 -6.52 4.66 -7.70
CA ALA A 102 -5.98 4.37 -9.03
C ALA A 102 -5.98 5.60 -9.95
N GLY A 103 -7.05 6.42 -9.90
CA GLY A 103 -7.11 7.66 -10.67
C GLY A 103 -6.06 8.68 -10.24
N ASP A 104 -5.87 8.86 -8.93
CA ASP A 104 -4.87 9.77 -8.38
C ASP A 104 -3.44 9.32 -8.75
N ILE A 105 -3.14 8.01 -8.61
CA ILE A 105 -1.82 7.45 -8.92
C ILE A 105 -1.53 7.48 -10.43
N ALA A 106 -2.53 7.30 -11.29
CA ALA A 106 -2.34 7.38 -12.74
C ALA A 106 -1.73 8.73 -13.16
N VAL A 107 -2.16 9.83 -12.52
CA VAL A 107 -1.59 11.17 -12.76
C VAL A 107 -0.12 11.21 -12.36
N ALA A 108 0.23 10.65 -11.21
CA ALA A 108 1.61 10.64 -10.72
C ALA A 108 2.52 9.76 -11.58
N VAL A 109 2.06 8.57 -11.99
CA VAL A 109 2.80 7.67 -12.91
C VAL A 109 3.06 8.36 -14.24
N ALA A 110 2.04 8.98 -14.84
CA ALA A 110 2.19 9.69 -16.10
C ALA A 110 3.15 10.88 -16.03
N ALA A 111 3.21 11.55 -14.89
CA ALA A 111 4.05 12.73 -14.70
C ALA A 111 5.51 12.39 -14.34
N LEU A 112 5.73 11.42 -13.45
CA LEU A 112 7.04 11.13 -12.84
C LEU A 112 7.76 9.93 -13.48
N ALA A 113 7.01 9.00 -14.06
CA ALA A 113 7.56 7.73 -14.55
C ALA A 113 6.85 7.24 -15.84
N PRO A 114 6.72 8.06 -16.90
CA PRO A 114 5.94 7.70 -18.11
C PRO A 114 6.54 6.52 -18.87
N GLU A 115 7.82 6.23 -18.65
CA GLU A 115 8.55 5.16 -19.33
C GLU A 115 8.79 3.93 -18.45
N ALA A 116 8.27 3.92 -17.21
CA ALA A 116 8.47 2.83 -16.28
C ALA A 116 8.01 1.48 -16.88
N GLN A 117 8.84 0.45 -16.71
CA GLN A 117 8.60 -0.89 -17.23
C GLN A 117 7.78 -1.73 -16.27
N LEU A 118 7.78 -1.38 -14.98
CA LEU A 118 7.16 -2.17 -13.92
C LEU A 118 6.40 -1.30 -12.92
N LEU A 119 5.16 -1.69 -12.63
CA LEU A 119 4.42 -1.19 -11.49
C LEU A 119 4.43 -2.26 -10.39
N VAL A 120 4.84 -1.86 -9.18
CA VAL A 120 4.90 -2.72 -7.99
C VAL A 120 3.94 -2.18 -6.94
N GLY A 121 2.99 -2.99 -6.50
CA GLY A 121 2.05 -2.58 -5.44
C GLY A 121 1.99 -3.59 -4.30
N MET A 122 2.10 -3.11 -3.06
CA MET A 122 1.96 -3.92 -1.85
C MET A 122 0.61 -3.67 -1.18
N SER A 123 -0.12 -4.73 -0.80
CA SER A 123 -1.39 -4.63 -0.05
C SER A 123 -2.38 -3.66 -0.71
N LEU A 124 -2.81 -2.57 -0.04
CA LEU A 124 -3.66 -1.53 -0.64
C LEU A 124 -3.07 -0.99 -1.94
N GLY A 125 -1.75 -0.75 -1.99
CA GLY A 125 -1.04 -0.38 -3.22
C GLY A 125 -1.17 -1.44 -4.31
N GLY A 126 -1.19 -2.72 -3.95
CA GLY A 126 -1.41 -3.83 -4.88
C GLY A 126 -2.81 -3.83 -5.48
N LEU A 127 -3.85 -3.70 -4.65
CA LEU A 127 -5.24 -3.57 -5.12
C LEU A 127 -5.42 -2.33 -6.00
N THR A 128 -4.80 -1.22 -5.60
CA THR A 128 -4.79 0.02 -6.38
C THR A 128 -4.09 -0.16 -7.72
N SER A 129 -2.97 -0.88 -7.75
CA SER A 129 -2.21 -1.16 -8.96
C SER A 129 -2.97 -2.09 -9.93
N ILE A 130 -3.75 -3.04 -9.42
CA ILE A 130 -4.67 -3.85 -10.24
C ILE A 130 -5.71 -2.95 -10.89
N ALA A 131 -6.38 -2.09 -10.11
CA ALA A 131 -7.39 -1.17 -10.61
C ALA A 131 -6.80 -0.17 -11.63
N LEU A 132 -5.59 0.35 -11.38
CA LEU A 132 -4.87 1.24 -12.29
C LEU A 132 -4.57 0.52 -13.61
N THR A 133 -3.99 -0.67 -13.57
CA THR A 133 -3.62 -1.42 -14.78
C THR A 133 -4.83 -1.74 -15.66
N ALA A 134 -5.96 -2.08 -15.04
CA ALA A 134 -7.19 -2.36 -15.78
C ALA A 134 -7.79 -1.12 -16.47
N ARG A 135 -7.66 0.06 -15.85
CA ARG A 135 -8.31 1.30 -16.30
C ARG A 135 -7.41 2.20 -17.13
N HIS A 136 -6.09 2.09 -16.93
CA HIS A 136 -5.04 2.84 -17.61
C HIS A 136 -3.96 1.90 -18.15
N PRO A 137 -4.31 0.93 -19.02
CA PRO A 137 -3.36 -0.09 -19.51
C PRO A 137 -2.17 0.51 -20.27
N GLU A 138 -2.31 1.72 -20.80
CA GLU A 138 -1.24 2.46 -21.47
C GLU A 138 -0.10 2.88 -20.54
N LEU A 139 -0.34 2.97 -19.23
CA LEU A 139 0.64 3.40 -18.24
C LEU A 139 1.45 2.24 -17.64
N VAL A 140 1.03 0.99 -17.83
CA VAL A 140 1.64 -0.16 -17.16
C VAL A 140 2.09 -1.19 -18.18
N ARG A 141 3.36 -1.60 -18.12
CA ARG A 141 3.95 -2.61 -19.02
C ARG A 141 4.11 -3.97 -18.35
N GLN A 142 4.29 -3.98 -17.04
CA GLN A 142 4.26 -5.17 -16.17
C GLN A 142 3.67 -4.81 -14.82
N LEU A 143 3.01 -5.76 -14.17
CA LEU A 143 2.45 -5.61 -12.84
C LEU A 143 3.01 -6.67 -11.87
N LEU A 144 3.57 -6.22 -10.74
CA LEU A 144 3.95 -7.07 -9.61
C LEU A 144 3.13 -6.68 -8.38
N VAL A 145 2.37 -7.61 -7.85
CA VAL A 145 1.54 -7.42 -6.66
C VAL A 145 2.15 -8.19 -5.50
N VAL A 146 2.29 -7.54 -4.35
CA VAL A 146 2.89 -8.09 -3.14
C VAL A 146 1.83 -8.36 -2.09
N ASP A 147 1.64 -9.62 -1.81
CA ASP A 147 0.90 -10.24 -0.71
C ASP A 147 -0.54 -9.72 -0.52
N ILE A 148 -1.26 -9.60 -1.63
CA ILE A 148 -2.67 -9.23 -1.64
C ILE A 148 -3.37 -9.78 -2.86
N THR A 149 -4.66 -10.11 -2.71
CA THR A 149 -5.59 -10.40 -3.80
C THR A 149 -6.93 -9.72 -3.56
N PRO A 150 -7.80 -9.58 -4.55
CA PRO A 150 -9.17 -9.11 -4.34
C PRO A 150 -10.02 -10.01 -3.41
N GLY A 151 -9.53 -11.23 -3.10
CA GLY A 151 -10.16 -12.16 -2.17
C GLY A 151 -9.91 -11.86 -0.68
N VAL A 152 -9.13 -10.82 -0.37
CA VAL A 152 -8.87 -10.44 1.02
C VAL A 152 -10.17 -10.09 1.75
N ASN A 153 -10.31 -10.59 2.97
CA ASN A 153 -11.45 -10.36 3.85
C ASN A 153 -10.98 -9.96 5.27
N SER A 154 -11.94 -9.70 6.15
CA SER A 154 -11.65 -9.25 7.52
C SER A 154 -10.91 -10.30 8.37
N GLU A 155 -11.03 -11.58 8.07
CA GLU A 155 -10.33 -12.64 8.79
C GLU A 155 -8.85 -12.66 8.37
N LYS A 156 -8.58 -12.69 7.07
CA LYS A 156 -7.20 -12.64 6.51
C LYS A 156 -6.46 -11.37 6.87
N SER A 157 -7.16 -10.24 6.97
CA SER A 157 -6.59 -8.92 7.30
C SER A 157 -6.70 -8.53 8.78
N ARG A 158 -7.13 -9.43 9.66
CA ARG A 158 -7.41 -9.12 11.08
C ARG A 158 -6.27 -8.40 11.78
N ALA A 159 -5.04 -8.91 11.69
CA ALA A 159 -3.88 -8.29 12.36
C ALA A 159 -3.62 -6.86 11.85
N ILE A 160 -3.84 -6.61 10.57
CA ILE A 160 -3.70 -5.28 9.95
C ILE A 160 -4.80 -4.35 10.48
N LEU A 161 -6.04 -4.84 10.50
CA LEU A 161 -7.20 -4.09 11.00
C LEU A 161 -7.03 -3.73 12.49
N ASP A 162 -6.56 -4.66 13.31
CA ASP A 162 -6.30 -4.46 14.74
C ASP A 162 -5.21 -3.41 14.96
N PHE A 163 -4.17 -3.39 14.14
CA PHE A 163 -3.14 -2.35 14.18
C PHE A 163 -3.70 -0.97 13.82
N VAL A 164 -4.40 -0.89 12.69
CA VAL A 164 -4.86 0.38 12.12
C VAL A 164 -6.04 0.99 12.89
N SER A 165 -6.90 0.18 13.51
CA SER A 165 -8.01 0.65 14.36
C SER A 165 -7.59 1.08 15.76
N GLY A 166 -6.28 1.09 16.04
CA GLY A 166 -5.74 1.51 17.33
C GLY A 166 -5.84 3.02 17.58
N PRO A 167 -5.17 3.51 18.64
CA PRO A 167 -5.15 4.93 18.98
C PRO A 167 -4.63 5.80 17.83
N GLU A 168 -5.24 6.96 17.66
CA GLU A 168 -4.77 8.00 16.71
C GLU A 168 -3.65 8.85 17.31
N ARG A 169 -3.60 8.96 18.64
CA ARG A 169 -2.66 9.80 19.41
C ARG A 169 -1.98 8.97 20.48
N PHE A 170 -0.71 9.28 20.71
CA PHE A 170 0.18 8.60 21.64
C PHE A 170 0.89 9.63 22.53
N ALA A 171 1.14 9.30 23.78
CA ALA A 171 1.81 10.20 24.70
C ALA A 171 3.29 10.41 24.35
N SER A 172 3.92 9.47 23.66
CA SER A 172 5.34 9.53 23.30
C SER A 172 5.65 8.72 22.02
N PHE A 173 6.84 8.97 21.47
CA PHE A 173 7.42 8.13 20.40
C PHE A 173 7.59 6.66 20.87
N ASP A 174 7.99 6.43 22.10
CA ASP A 174 8.21 5.06 22.60
C ASP A 174 6.90 4.28 22.70
N GLU A 175 5.78 4.93 23.00
CA GLU A 175 4.46 4.29 23.00
C GLU A 175 4.04 3.85 21.61
N ILE A 176 4.22 4.71 20.61
CA ILE A 176 3.89 4.37 19.22
C ILE A 176 4.82 3.27 18.67
N LEU A 177 6.10 3.31 19.05
CA LEU A 177 7.08 2.27 18.70
C LEU A 177 6.72 0.92 19.34
N ALA A 178 6.40 0.90 20.63
CA ALA A 178 6.04 -0.32 21.35
C ALA A 178 4.83 -1.02 20.69
N ARG A 179 3.81 -0.25 20.33
CA ARG A 179 2.66 -0.78 19.57
C ARG A 179 3.07 -1.35 18.20
N THR A 180 3.98 -0.67 17.51
CA THR A 180 4.47 -1.14 16.21
C THR A 180 5.23 -2.47 16.35
N VAL A 181 6.06 -2.61 17.38
CA VAL A 181 6.79 -3.85 17.69
C VAL A 181 5.84 -5.00 18.01
N GLU A 182 4.83 -4.76 18.85
CA GLU A 182 3.81 -5.75 19.20
C GLU A 182 3.11 -6.36 17.98
N HIS A 183 2.82 -5.54 16.97
CA HIS A 183 2.10 -5.98 15.78
C HIS A 183 3.01 -6.46 14.63
N ASN A 184 4.34 -6.39 14.77
CA ASN A 184 5.30 -6.79 13.75
C ASN A 184 6.42 -7.66 14.33
N PRO A 185 6.10 -8.83 14.92
CA PRO A 185 7.06 -9.64 15.68
C PRO A 185 8.18 -10.26 14.83
N THR A 186 8.05 -10.25 13.51
CA THR A 186 9.04 -10.82 12.57
C THR A 186 10.17 -9.84 12.22
N ARG A 187 10.01 -8.54 12.57
CA ARG A 187 10.96 -7.48 12.19
C ARG A 187 11.81 -7.04 13.37
N SER A 188 13.04 -6.60 13.10
CA SER A 188 13.90 -6.01 14.11
C SER A 188 13.30 -4.69 14.64
N GLU A 189 13.48 -4.42 15.94
CA GLU A 189 13.07 -3.15 16.54
C GLU A 189 13.75 -1.95 15.85
N SER A 190 15.02 -2.11 15.43
CA SER A 190 15.77 -1.09 14.68
C SER A 190 15.06 -0.70 13.39
N SER A 191 14.66 -1.68 12.59
CA SER A 191 13.90 -1.45 11.36
C SER A 191 12.54 -0.79 11.63
N LEU A 192 11.81 -1.26 12.64
CA LEU A 192 10.51 -0.70 13.02
C LEU A 192 10.64 0.74 13.52
N ARG A 193 11.68 1.04 14.31
CA ARG A 193 11.96 2.39 14.79
C ARG A 193 12.16 3.38 13.63
N ARG A 194 12.93 3.02 12.62
CA ARG A 194 13.09 3.84 11.41
C ARG A 194 11.76 4.03 10.68
N GLY A 195 10.98 2.96 10.52
CA GLY A 195 9.65 3.04 9.94
C GLY A 195 8.72 3.99 10.69
N VAL A 196 8.73 3.98 12.03
CA VAL A 196 7.93 4.91 12.85
C VAL A 196 8.39 6.35 12.69
N LEU A 197 9.71 6.61 12.62
CA LEU A 197 10.25 7.95 12.41
C LEU A 197 9.76 8.58 11.09
N HIS A 198 9.58 7.79 10.04
CA HIS A 198 9.01 8.25 8.78
C HIS A 198 7.47 8.34 8.80
N ASN A 199 6.81 7.52 9.62
CA ASN A 199 5.35 7.33 9.54
C ASN A 199 4.57 8.03 10.66
N ALA A 200 5.26 8.69 11.58
CA ALA A 200 4.68 9.44 12.68
C ALA A 200 5.28 10.84 12.78
N HIS A 201 4.63 11.72 13.53
CA HIS A 201 5.12 13.08 13.82
C HIS A 201 4.67 13.53 15.20
N ALA A 202 5.49 14.42 15.79
CA ALA A 202 5.13 15.10 17.01
C ALA A 202 4.10 16.19 16.74
N LEU A 203 3.09 16.27 17.60
CA LEU A 203 2.07 17.32 17.60
C LEU A 203 2.53 18.51 18.46
N PRO A 204 1.92 19.71 18.30
CA PRO A 204 2.30 20.91 19.07
C PRO A 204 2.16 20.75 20.59
N ASP A 205 1.33 19.84 21.06
CA ASP A 205 1.11 19.53 22.48
C ASP A 205 2.08 18.46 23.04
N GLY A 206 3.05 18.01 22.22
CA GLY A 206 4.05 17.01 22.57
C GLY A 206 3.59 15.57 22.41
N GLN A 207 2.34 15.33 22.09
CA GLN A 207 1.87 14.01 21.70
C GLN A 207 2.37 13.64 20.29
N TRP A 208 2.20 12.37 19.92
CA TRP A 208 2.56 11.84 18.62
C TRP A 208 1.32 11.34 17.89
N SER A 209 1.33 11.42 16.57
CA SER A 209 0.28 10.90 15.70
C SER A 209 0.88 10.28 14.44
N TRP A 210 0.11 9.40 13.81
CA TRP A 210 0.48 8.84 12.52
C TRP A 210 0.36 9.87 11.40
N ARG A 211 1.10 9.64 10.31
CA ARG A 211 1.01 10.43 9.06
C ARG A 211 -0.02 9.89 8.08
N TRP A 212 -0.91 9.01 8.49
CA TRP A 212 -2.04 8.59 7.65
C TRP A 212 -3.36 9.17 8.18
N ASP A 213 -4.35 9.29 7.27
CA ASP A 213 -5.69 9.75 7.64
C ASP A 213 -6.41 8.71 8.51
N PRO A 214 -6.74 9.03 9.77
CA PRO A 214 -7.43 8.12 10.66
C PRO A 214 -8.90 7.88 10.26
N GLN A 215 -9.51 8.79 9.49
CA GLN A 215 -10.92 8.71 9.10
C GLN A 215 -11.18 7.79 7.89
N ARG A 216 -10.15 7.20 7.31
CA ARG A 216 -10.34 6.29 6.19
C ARG A 216 -11.18 5.07 6.59
N PRO A 217 -12.25 4.75 5.84
CA PRO A 217 -13.08 3.59 6.11
C PRO A 217 -12.34 2.31 5.72
N MET A 218 -11.69 1.67 6.69
CA MET A 218 -11.15 0.32 6.50
C MET A 218 -12.29 -0.69 6.47
N GLY A 219 -12.68 -1.12 5.26
CA GLY A 219 -13.68 -2.18 5.08
C GLY A 219 -15.14 -1.79 5.26
N ARG A 220 -15.48 -0.50 5.34
CA ARG A 220 -16.87 -0.04 5.22
C ARG A 220 -17.18 0.16 3.75
N THR A 221 -18.08 -0.65 3.20
CA THR A 221 -18.75 -0.33 1.94
C THR A 221 -19.52 0.98 2.14
N VAL A 222 -19.09 2.04 1.47
CA VAL A 222 -19.89 3.27 1.38
C VAL A 222 -21.18 2.90 0.65
N PRO A 223 -22.37 3.11 1.21
CA PRO A 223 -23.60 2.94 0.45
C PRO A 223 -23.55 3.94 -0.72
N GLN A 224 -23.66 3.45 -1.95
CA GLN A 224 -23.89 4.34 -3.09
C GLN A 224 -25.08 5.23 -2.78
N ALA A 225 -24.84 6.55 -2.77
CA ALA A 225 -25.90 7.54 -2.63
C ALA A 225 -26.85 7.37 -3.81
N SER A 226 -28.00 6.76 -3.53
CA SER A 226 -29.13 6.71 -4.46
C SER A 226 -29.64 8.14 -4.65
N THR A 227 -29.39 8.72 -5.82
CA THR A 227 -30.10 9.92 -6.26
C THR A 227 -31.56 9.55 -6.55
N ALA A 228 -32.42 9.66 -5.58
CA ALA A 228 -33.86 9.67 -5.79
C ALA A 228 -34.43 10.90 -5.07
N ALA A 229 -34.82 11.88 -5.87
CA ALA A 229 -35.62 13.03 -5.45
C ALA A 229 -37.04 12.60 -5.15
N GLY A 230 -37.58 13.06 -4.02
CA GLY A 230 -38.97 13.43 -3.85
C GLY A 230 -39.96 12.35 -3.45
N ALA A 231 -40.45 12.40 -2.24
CA ALA A 231 -41.82 12.68 -1.81
C ALA A 231 -42.08 12.17 -0.39
N SER A 232 -42.56 13.09 0.41
CA SER A 232 -43.04 12.92 1.77
C SER A 232 -44.29 12.02 1.83
N THR A 233 -44.32 11.08 2.82
CA THR A 233 -45.49 10.82 3.68
C THR A 233 -45.13 9.86 4.82
N VAL A 234 -45.56 10.18 6.01
CA VAL A 234 -45.38 9.54 7.34
C VAL A 234 -46.59 8.59 7.61
N PRO A 235 -46.65 7.82 8.69
CA PRO A 235 -46.20 6.41 8.90
C PRO A 235 -47.38 5.45 9.15
N GLN A 236 -47.10 4.16 9.17
CA GLN A 236 -47.84 3.27 10.07
C GLN A 236 -47.02 2.01 10.39
N ALA A 237 -46.98 1.67 11.65
CA ALA A 237 -46.37 0.48 12.22
C ALA A 237 -47.16 -0.79 11.85
N SER A 238 -46.47 -1.85 11.51
CA SER A 238 -46.96 -3.20 11.73
C SER A 238 -45.83 -4.15 12.00
N THR A 239 -45.94 -4.84 13.11
CA THR A 239 -45.15 -5.96 13.59
C THR A 239 -45.26 -7.16 12.66
N ALA A 240 -44.13 -7.70 12.20
CA ALA A 240 -44.03 -9.06 11.77
C ALA A 240 -42.62 -9.61 12.08
N SER A 241 -42.59 -10.53 13.02
CA SER A 241 -41.53 -11.46 13.34
C SER A 241 -41.22 -12.32 12.13
N GLY A 242 -39.97 -12.30 11.66
CA GLY A 242 -39.44 -13.21 10.68
C GLY A 242 -37.96 -13.40 10.92
N ALA A 243 -37.60 -14.44 11.68
CA ALA A 243 -36.21 -14.86 11.84
C ALA A 243 -35.67 -15.35 10.49
N SER A 244 -34.84 -14.52 9.85
CA SER A 244 -34.01 -14.93 8.73
C SER A 244 -32.62 -15.20 9.28
N THR A 245 -32.29 -16.47 9.41
CA THR A 245 -30.90 -16.95 9.61
C THR A 245 -30.13 -16.75 8.30
N ALA A 246 -29.57 -15.57 8.09
CA ALA A 246 -28.55 -15.38 7.08
C ALA A 246 -27.20 -15.68 7.73
N SER A 247 -26.64 -16.84 7.42
CA SER A 247 -25.24 -17.15 7.67
C SER A 247 -24.39 -16.11 6.95
N GLY A 248 -23.81 -15.18 7.71
CA GLY A 248 -22.92 -14.14 7.21
C GLY A 248 -21.57 -14.75 6.83
N ALA A 249 -21.43 -15.25 5.62
CA ALA A 249 -20.11 -15.28 4.97
C ALA A 249 -19.67 -13.80 4.85
N GLY A 250 -18.57 -13.41 5.51
CA GLY A 250 -18.11 -12.04 5.53
C GLY A 250 -18.00 -11.51 4.10
N ALA A 251 -18.63 -10.36 3.82
CA ALA A 251 -18.57 -9.75 2.51
C ALA A 251 -17.09 -9.53 2.12
N VAL A 252 -16.73 -9.94 0.91
CA VAL A 252 -15.40 -9.68 0.34
C VAL A 252 -15.43 -8.26 -0.23
N PRO A 253 -14.79 -7.27 0.46
CA PRO A 253 -14.99 -5.85 0.15
C PRO A 253 -14.46 -5.44 -1.22
N PHE A 254 -13.55 -6.22 -1.79
CA PHE A 254 -12.88 -5.93 -3.05
C PHE A 254 -13.23 -6.91 -4.17
N ALA A 255 -14.33 -7.64 -4.05
CA ALA A 255 -14.71 -8.68 -5.03
C ALA A 255 -14.82 -8.16 -6.47
N ALA A 256 -15.23 -6.90 -6.66
CA ALA A 256 -15.27 -6.28 -8.00
C ALA A 256 -13.89 -6.16 -8.66
N LEU A 257 -12.80 -6.07 -7.88
CA LEU A 257 -11.44 -6.02 -8.41
C LEU A 257 -10.97 -7.35 -9.03
N TRP A 258 -11.70 -8.44 -8.81
CA TRP A 258 -11.43 -9.67 -9.55
C TRP A 258 -11.65 -9.51 -11.07
N ASP A 259 -12.61 -8.68 -11.46
CA ASP A 259 -12.85 -8.39 -12.87
C ASP A 259 -11.78 -7.44 -13.43
N ASP A 260 -11.34 -6.45 -12.62
CA ASP A 260 -10.19 -5.62 -12.95
C ASP A 260 -8.93 -6.51 -13.13
N LEU A 261 -8.67 -7.47 -12.22
CA LEU A 261 -7.54 -8.41 -12.37
C LEU A 261 -7.65 -9.25 -13.66
N ALA A 262 -8.84 -9.72 -13.99
CA ALA A 262 -9.06 -10.48 -15.23
C ALA A 262 -8.80 -9.64 -16.49
N ALA A 263 -8.97 -8.32 -16.42
CA ALA A 263 -8.72 -7.38 -17.50
C ALA A 263 -7.24 -6.96 -17.64
N VAL A 264 -6.37 -7.33 -16.68
CA VAL A 264 -4.92 -7.06 -16.77
C VAL A 264 -4.34 -7.78 -17.98
N GLY A 265 -3.91 -7.03 -18.98
CA GLY A 265 -3.37 -7.54 -20.25
C GLY A 265 -1.85 -7.59 -20.34
N VAL A 266 -1.15 -7.28 -19.24
CA VAL A 266 0.32 -7.25 -19.15
C VAL A 266 0.85 -8.41 -18.33
N PRO A 267 2.15 -8.76 -18.42
CA PRO A 267 2.75 -9.76 -17.54
C PRO A 267 2.47 -9.48 -16.07
N PHE A 268 1.96 -10.47 -15.34
CA PHE A 268 1.53 -10.36 -13.97
C PHE A 268 2.31 -11.29 -13.05
N THR A 269 2.83 -10.75 -11.96
CA THR A 269 3.51 -11.52 -10.90
C THR A 269 2.81 -11.26 -9.56
N LEU A 270 2.44 -12.34 -8.86
CA LEU A 270 2.01 -12.29 -7.46
C LEU A 270 3.12 -12.81 -6.57
N VAL A 271 3.59 -11.98 -5.66
CA VAL A 271 4.54 -12.35 -4.60
C VAL A 271 3.74 -12.57 -3.32
N ARG A 272 3.89 -13.74 -2.71
CA ARG A 272 3.22 -14.13 -1.46
C ARG A 272 4.24 -14.26 -0.34
N GLY A 273 3.95 -13.69 0.84
CA GLY A 273 4.70 -13.96 2.06
C GLY A 273 4.41 -15.37 2.56
N GLY A 274 5.45 -16.19 2.72
CA GLY A 274 5.30 -17.60 3.12
C GLY A 274 4.73 -17.80 4.53
N ALA A 275 4.84 -16.77 5.40
CA ALA A 275 4.27 -16.74 6.74
C ALA A 275 3.03 -15.82 6.85
N SER A 276 2.56 -15.23 5.73
CA SER A 276 1.42 -14.33 5.71
C SER A 276 0.09 -15.09 5.61
N PRO A 277 -0.93 -14.72 6.40
CA PRO A 277 -2.27 -15.26 6.26
C PRO A 277 -3.13 -14.54 5.21
N VAL A 278 -2.61 -13.46 4.60
CA VAL A 278 -3.41 -12.54 3.77
C VAL A 278 -3.74 -13.14 2.41
N VAL A 279 -2.81 -13.91 1.84
CA VAL A 279 -3.01 -14.65 0.58
C VAL A 279 -2.91 -16.14 0.86
N ASP A 280 -3.96 -16.88 0.63
CA ASP A 280 -3.98 -18.34 0.76
C ASP A 280 -3.97 -19.08 -0.59
N ASP A 281 -4.06 -20.39 -0.55
CA ASP A 281 -4.01 -21.22 -1.76
C ASP A 281 -5.27 -21.08 -2.63
N GLU A 282 -6.42 -20.74 -2.02
CA GLU A 282 -7.66 -20.47 -2.75
C GLU A 282 -7.55 -19.15 -3.54
N ASP A 283 -6.94 -18.12 -2.95
CA ASP A 283 -6.64 -16.87 -3.64
C ASP A 283 -5.70 -17.10 -4.83
N VAL A 284 -4.63 -17.89 -4.64
CA VAL A 284 -3.71 -18.23 -5.71
C VAL A 284 -4.40 -18.99 -6.84
N ALA A 285 -5.28 -19.96 -6.50
CA ALA A 285 -6.06 -20.68 -7.49
C ALA A 285 -6.98 -19.75 -8.29
N GLU A 286 -7.65 -18.79 -7.64
CA GLU A 286 -8.51 -17.83 -8.30
C GLU A 286 -7.70 -16.84 -9.18
N VAL A 287 -6.52 -16.41 -8.72
CA VAL A 287 -5.59 -15.62 -9.55
C VAL A 287 -5.22 -16.40 -10.81
N LEU A 288 -4.80 -17.64 -10.71
CA LEU A 288 -4.41 -18.48 -11.85
C LEU A 288 -5.58 -18.78 -12.79
N ARG A 289 -6.80 -18.88 -12.26
CA ARG A 289 -8.00 -19.02 -13.09
C ARG A 289 -8.27 -17.79 -13.96
N ARG A 290 -8.00 -16.60 -13.45
CA ARG A 290 -8.22 -15.31 -14.15
C ARG A 290 -7.03 -14.86 -14.97
N GLN A 291 -5.84 -15.18 -14.49
CA GLN A 291 -4.54 -14.88 -15.10
C GLN A 291 -3.73 -16.17 -15.26
N PRO A 292 -4.01 -17.02 -16.27
CA PRO A 292 -3.38 -18.34 -16.42
C PRO A 292 -1.85 -18.28 -16.59
N HIS A 293 -1.32 -17.14 -17.00
CA HIS A 293 0.12 -16.92 -17.20
C HIS A 293 0.78 -16.17 -16.03
N ALA A 294 0.04 -15.96 -14.92
CA ALA A 294 0.60 -15.30 -13.75
C ALA A 294 1.78 -16.08 -13.18
N ARG A 295 2.85 -15.36 -12.86
CA ARG A 295 3.95 -15.90 -12.07
C ARG A 295 3.60 -15.79 -10.60
N ILE A 296 3.61 -16.90 -9.88
CA ILE A 296 3.42 -16.93 -8.42
C ILE A 296 4.77 -17.18 -7.77
N VAL A 297 5.15 -16.34 -6.81
CA VAL A 297 6.39 -16.46 -6.05
C VAL A 297 6.08 -16.45 -4.56
N VAL A 298 6.55 -17.45 -3.83
CA VAL A 298 6.46 -17.48 -2.37
C VAL A 298 7.82 -17.08 -1.80
N VAL A 299 7.82 -16.11 -0.87
CA VAL A 299 9.01 -15.67 -0.17
C VAL A 299 9.00 -16.25 1.25
N ASP A 300 9.81 -17.26 1.46
CA ASP A 300 9.86 -18.01 2.71
C ASP A 300 10.20 -17.13 3.91
N GLY A 301 9.45 -17.30 5.00
CA GLY A 301 9.65 -16.59 6.25
C GLY A 301 9.32 -15.09 6.18
N ALA A 302 8.75 -14.59 5.08
CA ALA A 302 8.18 -13.25 5.02
C ALA A 302 6.73 -13.28 5.53
N GLY A 303 6.35 -12.28 6.31
CA GLY A 303 4.96 -11.95 6.64
C GLY A 303 4.33 -11.10 5.55
N HIS A 304 3.30 -10.34 5.93
CA HIS A 304 2.55 -9.48 5.00
C HIS A 304 3.40 -8.38 4.34
N SER A 305 4.34 -7.79 5.07
CA SER A 305 5.25 -6.76 4.54
C SER A 305 6.52 -7.38 3.95
N VAL A 306 6.42 -8.09 2.83
CA VAL A 306 7.55 -8.81 2.20
C VAL A 306 8.76 -7.90 1.97
N GLN A 307 8.55 -6.67 1.51
CA GLN A 307 9.61 -5.67 1.30
C GLN A 307 10.30 -5.24 2.60
N GLY A 308 9.61 -5.34 3.73
CA GLY A 308 10.18 -5.04 5.04
C GLY A 308 10.87 -6.24 5.68
N ASP A 309 10.32 -7.44 5.48
CA ASP A 309 10.81 -8.67 6.10
C ASP A 309 11.97 -9.31 5.32
N ARG A 310 11.93 -9.18 3.99
CA ARG A 310 12.91 -9.77 3.05
C ARG A 310 13.30 -8.76 1.95
N PRO A 311 13.87 -7.60 2.30
CA PRO A 311 14.12 -6.52 1.35
C PRO A 311 15.07 -6.92 0.20
N LEU A 312 16.10 -7.71 0.47
CA LEU A 312 17.05 -8.16 -0.57
C LEU A 312 16.38 -9.10 -1.56
N GLU A 313 15.51 -9.99 -1.08
CA GLU A 313 14.74 -10.90 -1.93
C GLU A 313 13.72 -10.11 -2.77
N MET A 314 13.08 -9.10 -2.17
CA MET A 314 12.16 -8.22 -2.88
C MET A 314 12.87 -7.44 -3.99
N ALA A 315 14.05 -6.89 -3.72
CA ALA A 315 14.88 -6.22 -4.71
C ALA A 315 15.24 -7.14 -5.87
N ARG A 316 15.65 -8.39 -5.58
CA ARG A 316 15.94 -9.41 -6.60
C ARG A 316 14.72 -9.70 -7.48
N LEU A 317 13.53 -9.84 -6.91
CA LEU A 317 12.29 -10.09 -7.66
C LEU A 317 11.92 -8.92 -8.57
N VAL A 318 12.10 -7.68 -8.10
CA VAL A 318 11.90 -6.46 -8.92
C VAL A 318 12.90 -6.43 -10.07
N ALA A 319 14.19 -6.67 -9.80
CA ALA A 319 15.24 -6.74 -10.83
C ALA A 319 14.92 -7.81 -11.89
N GLU A 320 14.52 -9.02 -11.47
CA GLU A 320 14.13 -10.09 -12.39
C GLU A 320 12.94 -9.70 -13.30
N CYS A 321 11.99 -8.91 -12.80
CA CYS A 321 10.90 -8.42 -13.64
C CYS A 321 11.42 -7.40 -14.66
N LEU A 322 12.25 -6.46 -14.23
CA LEU A 322 12.84 -5.43 -15.10
C LEU A 322 13.74 -6.02 -16.19
N ASP A 323 14.50 -7.08 -15.88
CA ASP A 323 15.43 -7.71 -16.83
C ASP A 323 14.71 -8.61 -17.86
N ARG A 324 13.42 -8.86 -17.71
CA ARG A 324 12.57 -9.61 -18.66
C ARG A 324 11.78 -8.70 -19.61
N SER A 325 11.88 -7.40 -19.43
CA SER A 325 11.12 -6.36 -20.17
C SER A 325 11.65 -6.16 -21.58
#